data_043c3efbd5eb50207f846f88b855dabd
#
_entry.id   043c3efbd5eb50207f846f88b855dabd
#
_cell.length_a   1.000
_cell.length_b   1.000
_cell.length_c   1.000
_cell.angle_alpha   90.00
_cell.angle_beta   90.00
_cell.angle_gamma   90.00
#
_symmetry.space_group_name_H-M   'P 1'
#
loop_
_entity.id
_entity.type
_entity.pdbx_description
1 polymer ?
#
loop_
_entity_poly.entity_id
_entity_poly.type
_entity_poly.pdbx_seq_one_letter_code
_entity_poly.pdbx_strand_id
1 'polypeptide(L)'
;GQALEFEVRAYPDWAGYMDISTGKTAPLFIASVEGIAHLAGRRDAIRPLNRFFSAAGGCYQIANDMLNVIGKDGAESPASDLLRRAPNAVIVMFQTTLDKHTATAFDNWLSSGDTHDALAWQERLRRSPALTMTSSALLSMLEEAEASSAAFPSDCRAIITPILGQLRHVCRDLTSLNG
;
A
#
# COMPACT_ATOMS: atom_id res chain seq x y z
N GLY A 1 3.24 11.91 -5.52
CA GLY A 1 3.22 10.46 -5.65
C GLY A 1 3.81 10.00 -6.97
N GLN A 2 3.14 10.21 -8.11
CA GLN A 2 3.66 9.75 -9.43
C GLN A 2 5.02 10.37 -9.80
N ALA A 3 5.24 11.65 -9.52
CA ALA A 3 6.53 12.28 -9.77
C ALA A 3 7.67 11.64 -8.97
N LEU A 4 7.42 11.34 -7.69
CA LEU A 4 8.39 10.66 -6.83
C LEU A 4 8.73 9.25 -7.32
N GLU A 5 7.77 8.53 -7.89
CA GLU A 5 7.98 7.18 -8.45
C GLU A 5 9.00 7.17 -9.59
N PHE A 6 9.06 8.23 -10.40
CA PHE A 6 10.01 8.38 -11.51
C PHE A 6 11.38 8.96 -11.09
N GLU A 7 11.49 9.59 -9.92
CA GLU A 7 12.71 10.20 -9.42
C GLU A 7 13.57 9.28 -8.56
N VAL A 8 13.01 8.14 -8.13
CA VAL A 8 13.69 7.19 -7.22
C VAL A 8 14.82 6.48 -7.95
N ARG A 9 16.07 6.82 -7.59
CA ARG A 9 17.28 6.17 -8.10
C ARG A 9 17.59 4.82 -7.44
N ALA A 10 17.01 4.57 -6.27
CA ALA A 10 17.12 3.32 -5.52
C ALA A 10 15.73 2.87 -5.11
N TYR A 11 15.53 1.55 -4.97
CA TYR A 11 14.24 1.03 -4.52
C TYR A 11 13.94 1.57 -3.11
N PRO A 12 12.70 2.05 -2.83
CA PRO A 12 12.40 2.73 -1.58
C PRO A 12 12.43 1.77 -0.37
N ASP A 13 12.73 2.30 0.79
CA ASP A 13 12.40 1.67 2.08
C ASP A 13 10.91 1.82 2.38
N TRP A 14 10.47 1.29 3.54
CA TRP A 14 9.06 1.35 3.93
C TRP A 14 8.53 2.78 4.03
N ALA A 15 9.30 3.71 4.58
CA ALA A 15 8.87 5.11 4.71
C ALA A 15 8.72 5.76 3.33
N GLY A 16 9.70 5.59 2.45
CA GLY A 16 9.66 6.08 1.08
C GLY A 16 8.51 5.45 0.27
N TYR A 17 8.25 4.15 0.45
CA TYR A 17 7.08 3.50 -0.14
C TYR A 17 5.77 4.14 0.32
N MET A 18 5.61 4.37 1.63
CA MET A 18 4.40 5.01 2.17
C MET A 18 4.21 6.43 1.64
N ASP A 19 5.29 7.21 1.50
CA ASP A 19 5.22 8.55 0.92
C ASP A 19 4.78 8.51 -0.56
N ILE A 20 5.29 7.56 -1.34
CA ILE A 20 4.89 7.36 -2.73
C ILE A 20 3.43 6.94 -2.82
N SER A 21 3.03 5.92 -2.06
CA SER A 21 1.70 5.32 -2.15
C SER A 21 0.59 6.25 -1.65
N THR A 22 0.81 6.91 -0.52
CA THR A 22 -0.13 7.90 0.02
C THR A 22 -0.20 9.14 -0.86
N GLY A 23 0.93 9.61 -1.40
CA GLY A 23 0.98 10.73 -2.34
C GLY A 23 0.33 10.46 -3.70
N LYS A 24 0.08 9.19 -4.06
CA LYS A 24 -0.62 8.77 -5.28
C LYS A 24 -2.13 8.79 -5.12
N THR A 25 -2.61 8.22 -4.03
CA THR A 25 -4.04 7.86 -3.86
C THR A 25 -4.78 8.83 -2.94
N ALA A 26 -4.18 9.20 -1.80
CA ALA A 26 -4.83 10.03 -0.80
C ALA A 26 -5.23 11.43 -1.31
N PRO A 27 -4.42 12.17 -2.11
CA PRO A 27 -4.77 13.52 -2.55
C PRO A 27 -6.07 13.61 -3.33
N LEU A 28 -6.42 12.57 -4.11
CA LEU A 28 -7.66 12.56 -4.88
C LEU A 28 -8.90 12.52 -3.97
N PHE A 29 -8.86 11.68 -2.94
CA PHE A 29 -9.94 11.59 -1.97
C PHE A 29 -9.97 12.80 -1.04
N ILE A 30 -8.81 13.23 -0.54
CA ILE A 30 -8.67 14.34 0.38
C ILE A 30 -9.18 15.63 -0.26
N ALA A 31 -8.74 15.97 -1.47
CA ALA A 31 -9.16 17.20 -2.15
C ALA A 31 -10.68 17.25 -2.34
N SER A 32 -11.30 16.12 -2.70
CA SER A 32 -12.75 16.04 -2.89
C SER A 32 -13.51 16.27 -1.59
N VAL A 33 -13.11 15.62 -0.50
CA VAL A 33 -13.82 15.71 0.79
C VAL A 33 -13.52 17.01 1.52
N GLU A 34 -12.31 17.57 1.40
CA GLU A 34 -11.98 18.90 1.93
C GLU A 34 -12.81 19.98 1.25
N GLY A 35 -12.94 19.95 -0.08
CA GLY A 35 -13.77 20.86 -0.82
C GLY A 35 -15.23 20.88 -0.33
N ILE A 36 -15.81 19.68 -0.14
CA ILE A 36 -17.16 19.53 0.40
C ILE A 36 -17.25 20.05 1.84
N ALA A 37 -16.27 19.72 2.70
CA ALA A 37 -16.25 20.17 4.08
C ALA A 37 -16.12 21.69 4.19
N HIS A 38 -15.34 22.33 3.34
CA HIS A 38 -15.25 23.80 3.25
C HIS A 38 -16.57 24.43 2.83
N LEU A 39 -17.22 23.91 1.77
CA LEU A 39 -18.50 24.41 1.27
C LEU A 39 -19.62 24.26 2.33
N ALA A 40 -19.59 23.18 3.09
CA ALA A 40 -20.52 22.90 4.18
C ALA A 40 -20.19 23.68 5.48
N GLY A 41 -19.11 24.45 5.53
CA GLY A 41 -18.66 25.14 6.75
C GLY A 41 -18.11 24.22 7.85
N ARG A 42 -17.84 22.93 7.51
CA ARG A 42 -17.42 21.86 8.45
C ARG A 42 -15.90 21.74 8.54
N ARG A 43 -15.24 22.83 8.92
CA ARG A 43 -13.76 22.85 9.09
C ARG A 43 -13.27 21.88 10.17
N ASP A 44 -14.12 21.59 11.15
CA ASP A 44 -13.87 20.62 12.21
C ASP A 44 -13.67 19.19 11.68
N ALA A 45 -14.30 18.85 10.57
CA ALA A 45 -14.21 17.53 9.94
C ALA A 45 -12.95 17.34 9.05
N ILE A 46 -12.27 18.41 8.63
CA ILE A 46 -11.18 18.33 7.65
C ILE A 46 -10.03 17.45 8.16
N ARG A 47 -9.55 17.71 9.37
CA ARG A 47 -8.41 16.94 9.93
C ARG A 47 -8.72 15.46 10.16
N PRO A 48 -9.89 15.08 10.73
CA PRO A 48 -10.31 13.68 10.78
C PRO A 48 -10.43 13.04 9.40
N LEU A 49 -11.04 13.73 8.42
CA LEU A 49 -11.18 13.23 7.04
C LEU A 49 -9.82 12.92 6.41
N ASN A 50 -8.87 13.83 6.53
CA ASN A 50 -7.53 13.65 5.97
C ASN A 50 -6.82 12.43 6.57
N ARG A 51 -6.88 12.27 7.89
CA ARG A 51 -6.31 11.09 8.55
C ARG A 51 -6.95 9.79 8.06
N PHE A 52 -8.28 9.78 8.01
CA PHE A 52 -9.02 8.61 7.56
C PHE A 52 -8.66 8.24 6.11
N PHE A 53 -8.73 9.18 5.18
CA PHE A 53 -8.48 8.90 3.77
C PHE A 53 -7.01 8.62 3.47
N SER A 54 -6.07 9.16 4.24
CA SER A 54 -4.66 8.75 4.16
C SER A 54 -4.49 7.28 4.55
N ALA A 55 -5.05 6.86 5.68
CA ALA A 55 -4.98 5.47 6.13
C ALA A 55 -5.74 4.53 5.18
N ALA A 56 -6.95 4.91 4.76
CA ALA A 56 -7.75 4.12 3.81
C ALA A 56 -7.05 3.97 2.44
N GLY A 57 -6.41 5.04 1.96
CA GLY A 57 -5.60 5.01 0.74
C GLY A 57 -4.38 4.11 0.86
N GLY A 58 -3.72 4.12 2.02
CA GLY A 58 -2.63 3.20 2.33
C GLY A 58 -3.09 1.73 2.34
N CYS A 59 -4.22 1.43 3.01
CA CYS A 59 -4.83 0.10 2.96
C CYS A 59 -5.09 -0.36 1.52
N TYR A 60 -5.70 0.49 0.71
CA TYR A 60 -6.02 0.18 -0.68
C TYR A 60 -4.77 -0.12 -1.50
N GLN A 61 -3.72 0.69 -1.35
CA GLN A 61 -2.47 0.50 -2.09
C GLN A 61 -1.76 -0.79 -1.66
N ILE A 62 -1.60 -1.03 -0.35
CA ILE A 62 -0.99 -2.27 0.16
C ILE A 62 -1.77 -3.50 -0.31
N ALA A 63 -3.11 -3.42 -0.30
CA ALA A 63 -3.96 -4.51 -0.78
C ALA A 63 -3.73 -4.82 -2.28
N ASN A 64 -3.65 -3.79 -3.13
CA ASN A 64 -3.36 -3.96 -4.55
C ASN A 64 -1.98 -4.58 -4.78
N ASP A 65 -0.98 -4.15 -4.02
CA ASP A 65 0.39 -4.66 -4.10
C ASP A 65 0.46 -6.15 -3.72
N MET A 66 -0.29 -6.56 -2.69
CA MET A 66 -0.44 -7.97 -2.32
C MET A 66 -1.13 -8.76 -3.43
N LEU A 67 -2.23 -8.24 -4.00
CA LEU A 67 -2.95 -8.87 -5.12
C LEU A 67 -2.02 -9.07 -6.32
N ASN A 68 -1.15 -8.10 -6.61
CA ASN A 68 -0.15 -8.20 -7.68
C ASN A 68 0.80 -9.38 -7.46
N VAL A 69 1.35 -9.53 -6.25
CA VAL A 69 2.30 -10.60 -5.93
C VAL A 69 1.65 -11.98 -5.98
N ILE A 70 0.39 -12.11 -5.54
CA ILE A 70 -0.35 -13.38 -5.60
C ILE A 70 -1.01 -13.63 -6.97
N GLY A 71 -0.90 -12.71 -7.93
CA GLY A 71 -1.44 -12.85 -9.28
C GLY A 71 -2.96 -12.74 -9.38
N LYS A 72 -3.59 -11.93 -8.52
CA LYS A 72 -5.05 -11.69 -8.49
C LYS A 72 -5.45 -10.25 -8.79
N ASP A 73 -4.53 -9.43 -9.26
CA ASP A 73 -4.76 -8.03 -9.64
C ASP A 73 -5.23 -7.87 -11.10
N GLY A 74 -5.33 -8.97 -11.86
CA GLY A 74 -5.69 -8.95 -13.28
C GLY A 74 -4.51 -8.67 -14.22
N ALA A 75 -3.27 -8.58 -13.70
CA ALA A 75 -2.08 -8.44 -14.53
C ALA A 75 -1.77 -9.75 -15.30
N GLU A 76 -0.99 -9.63 -16.39
CA GLU A 76 -0.63 -10.79 -17.24
C GLU A 76 0.21 -11.84 -16.50
N SER A 77 0.95 -11.42 -15.48
CA SER A 77 1.78 -12.33 -14.67
C SER A 77 1.82 -11.92 -13.20
N PRO A 78 1.89 -12.89 -12.26
CA PRO A 78 2.09 -12.61 -10.85
C PRO A 78 3.37 -11.81 -10.62
N ALA A 79 3.37 -10.94 -9.61
CA ALA A 79 4.50 -10.08 -9.26
C ALA A 79 5.03 -9.23 -10.43
N SER A 80 4.12 -8.75 -11.29
CA SER A 80 4.48 -7.89 -12.43
C SER A 80 5.19 -6.61 -12.00
N ASP A 81 4.90 -6.09 -10.79
CA ASP A 81 5.58 -4.93 -10.22
C ASP A 81 7.06 -5.21 -9.96
N LEU A 82 7.41 -6.43 -9.56
CA LEU A 82 8.81 -6.83 -9.41
C LEU A 82 9.55 -6.75 -10.76
N LEU A 83 8.91 -7.21 -11.84
CA LEU A 83 9.49 -7.14 -13.20
C LEU A 83 9.62 -5.72 -13.71
N ARG A 84 8.66 -4.86 -13.37
CA ARG A 84 8.65 -3.43 -13.72
C ARG A 84 9.50 -2.59 -12.79
N ARG A 85 9.98 -3.17 -11.69
CA ARG A 85 10.69 -2.46 -10.60
C ARG A 85 9.86 -1.33 -10.00
N ALA A 86 8.56 -1.47 -10.07
CA ALA A 86 7.63 -0.54 -9.46
C ALA A 86 7.64 -0.69 -7.94
N PRO A 87 7.56 0.41 -7.18
CA PRO A 87 7.41 0.34 -5.73
C PRO A 87 6.19 -0.49 -5.34
N ASN A 88 6.41 -1.49 -4.48
CA ASN A 88 5.38 -2.44 -4.04
C ASN A 88 5.65 -2.84 -2.59
N ALA A 89 4.63 -2.81 -1.74
CA ALA A 89 4.73 -3.08 -0.31
C ALA A 89 5.39 -4.43 0.02
N VAL A 90 5.02 -5.48 -0.73
CA VAL A 90 5.55 -6.83 -0.49
C VAL A 90 7.03 -6.91 -0.87
N ILE A 91 7.44 -6.22 -1.92
CA ILE A 91 8.85 -6.19 -2.35
C ILE A 91 9.69 -5.42 -1.33
N VAL A 92 9.18 -4.31 -0.79
CA VAL A 92 9.84 -3.55 0.29
C VAL A 92 10.01 -4.43 1.54
N MET A 93 8.96 -5.15 1.94
CA MET A 93 9.07 -6.09 3.06
C MET A 93 10.04 -7.24 2.76
N PHE A 94 10.07 -7.73 1.52
CA PHE A 94 11.02 -8.76 1.11
C PHE A 94 12.47 -8.33 1.29
N GLN A 95 12.84 -7.10 0.93
CA GLN A 95 14.18 -6.57 1.15
C GLN A 95 14.60 -6.68 2.62
N THR A 96 13.68 -6.45 3.56
CA THR A 96 13.98 -6.53 5.00
C THR A 96 14.25 -7.96 5.49
N THR A 97 13.86 -8.97 4.73
CA THR A 97 14.07 -10.40 5.06
C THR A 97 15.40 -10.95 4.56
N LEU A 98 16.10 -10.19 3.72
CA LEU A 98 17.33 -10.64 3.08
C LEU A 98 18.55 -10.42 4.00
N ASP A 99 19.48 -11.37 3.97
CA ASP A 99 20.81 -11.14 4.52
C ASP A 99 21.57 -10.10 3.68
N LYS A 100 22.61 -9.51 4.25
CA LYS A 100 23.36 -8.40 3.63
C LYS A 100 23.89 -8.72 2.22
N HIS A 101 24.36 -9.95 2.00
CA HIS A 101 24.92 -10.35 0.71
C HIS A 101 23.80 -10.47 -0.35
N THR A 102 22.71 -11.15 0.02
CA THR A 102 21.54 -11.32 -0.84
C THR A 102 20.83 -10.00 -1.11
N ALA A 103 20.73 -9.10 -0.11
CA ALA A 103 20.19 -7.75 -0.29
C ALA A 103 20.97 -6.96 -1.33
N THR A 104 22.31 -6.96 -1.23
CA THR A 104 23.17 -6.29 -2.24
C THR A 104 22.97 -6.86 -3.64
N ALA A 105 22.84 -8.19 -3.77
CA ALA A 105 22.60 -8.83 -5.05
C ALA A 105 21.23 -8.46 -5.63
N PHE A 106 20.21 -8.37 -4.77
CA PHE A 106 18.86 -7.97 -5.15
C PHE A 106 18.80 -6.50 -5.60
N ASP A 107 19.44 -5.59 -4.85
CA ASP A 107 19.51 -4.17 -5.19
C ASP A 107 20.24 -3.94 -6.52
N ASN A 108 21.33 -4.67 -6.75
CA ASN A 108 22.04 -4.64 -8.02
C ASN A 108 21.16 -5.13 -9.18
N TRP A 109 20.40 -6.21 -8.96
CA TRP A 109 19.46 -6.72 -9.95
C TRP A 109 18.33 -5.74 -10.23
N LEU A 110 17.74 -5.13 -9.20
CA LEU A 110 16.71 -4.09 -9.36
C LEU A 110 17.23 -2.89 -10.17
N SER A 111 18.50 -2.52 -9.98
CA SER A 111 19.11 -1.37 -10.63
C SER A 111 19.60 -1.65 -12.06
N SER A 112 19.92 -2.91 -12.38
CA SER A 112 20.55 -3.27 -13.67
C SER A 112 19.61 -3.18 -14.87
N GLY A 113 18.28 -3.27 -14.64
CA GLY A 113 17.30 -3.42 -15.73
C GLY A 113 17.28 -4.82 -16.36
N ASP A 114 18.13 -5.74 -15.91
CA ASP A 114 18.23 -7.10 -16.44
C ASP A 114 17.01 -7.94 -16.03
N THR A 115 16.46 -8.70 -16.96
CA THR A 115 15.37 -9.66 -16.72
C THR A 115 15.90 -11.05 -16.39
N HIS A 116 17.20 -11.31 -16.56
CA HIS A 116 17.82 -12.52 -16.09
C HIS A 116 17.57 -12.68 -14.59
N ASP A 117 17.39 -13.85 -14.09
CA ASP A 117 17.07 -14.15 -12.68
C ASP A 117 15.71 -13.65 -12.17
N ALA A 118 14.88 -12.99 -12.98
CA ALA A 118 13.58 -12.49 -12.57
C ALA A 118 12.70 -13.57 -11.93
N LEU A 119 12.64 -14.77 -12.56
CA LEU A 119 11.88 -15.91 -12.03
C LEU A 119 12.45 -16.42 -10.69
N ALA A 120 13.79 -16.39 -10.54
CA ALA A 120 14.43 -16.79 -9.30
C ALA A 120 14.10 -15.81 -8.17
N TRP A 121 14.06 -14.51 -8.43
CA TRP A 121 13.65 -13.50 -7.47
C TRP A 121 12.17 -13.58 -7.12
N GLN A 122 11.29 -13.83 -8.11
CA GLN A 122 9.87 -14.07 -7.86
C GLN A 122 9.64 -15.27 -6.94
N GLU A 123 10.35 -16.37 -7.16
CA GLU A 123 10.22 -17.57 -6.33
C GLU A 123 10.76 -17.33 -4.92
N ARG A 124 11.87 -16.59 -4.75
CA ARG A 124 12.38 -16.19 -3.44
C ARG A 124 11.38 -15.30 -2.70
N LEU A 125 10.80 -14.31 -3.38
CA LEU A 125 9.77 -13.44 -2.83
C LEU A 125 8.58 -14.24 -2.31
N ARG A 126 8.07 -15.18 -3.11
CA ARG A 126 6.90 -16.01 -2.74
C ARG A 126 7.15 -16.93 -1.55
N ARG A 127 8.39 -17.42 -1.39
CA ARG A 127 8.79 -18.28 -0.25
C ARG A 127 9.19 -17.51 1.00
N SER A 128 9.33 -16.21 0.91
CA SER A 128 9.70 -15.37 2.03
C SER A 128 8.51 -15.05 2.94
N PRO A 129 8.75 -14.58 4.17
CA PRO A 129 7.67 -14.10 5.04
C PRO A 129 7.09 -12.73 4.64
N ALA A 130 7.52 -12.16 3.50
CA ALA A 130 7.16 -10.80 3.10
C ALA A 130 5.65 -10.58 3.00
N LEU A 131 4.89 -11.54 2.43
CA LEU A 131 3.42 -11.44 2.37
C LEU A 131 2.78 -11.38 3.75
N THR A 132 3.25 -12.21 4.69
CA THR A 132 2.74 -12.20 6.08
C THR A 132 3.08 -10.89 6.79
N MET A 133 4.30 -10.38 6.59
CA MET A 133 4.70 -9.07 7.14
C MET A 133 3.86 -7.94 6.56
N THR A 134 3.59 -7.98 5.26
CA THR A 134 2.74 -7.00 4.58
C THR A 134 1.29 -7.10 5.05
N SER A 135 0.77 -8.31 5.30
CA SER A 135 -0.55 -8.50 5.92
C SER A 135 -0.65 -7.84 7.28
N SER A 136 0.39 -7.94 8.11
CA SER A 136 0.43 -7.28 9.42
C SER A 136 0.43 -5.75 9.28
N ALA A 137 1.18 -5.21 8.33
CA ALA A 137 1.18 -3.78 8.03
C ALA A 137 -0.18 -3.30 7.51
N LEU A 138 -0.85 -4.09 6.66
CA LEU A 138 -2.20 -3.82 6.16
C LEU A 138 -3.22 -3.75 7.31
N LEU A 139 -3.18 -4.70 8.25
CA LEU A 139 -4.06 -4.69 9.42
C LEU A 139 -3.82 -3.49 10.33
N SER A 140 -2.56 -3.12 10.57
CA SER A 140 -2.21 -1.91 11.34
C SER A 140 -2.75 -0.64 10.68
N MET A 141 -2.68 -0.55 9.35
CA MET A 141 -3.24 0.58 8.60
C MET A 141 -4.78 0.62 8.66
N LEU A 142 -5.44 -0.55 8.66
CA LEU A 142 -6.88 -0.64 8.86
C LEU A 142 -7.28 -0.16 10.26
N GLU A 143 -6.54 -0.55 11.31
CA GLU A 143 -6.77 -0.09 12.68
C GLU A 143 -6.63 1.42 12.79
N GLU A 144 -5.67 2.03 12.09
CA GLU A 144 -5.52 3.49 12.03
C GLU A 144 -6.72 4.16 11.36
N ALA A 145 -7.23 3.61 10.25
CA ALA A 145 -8.43 4.10 9.58
C ALA A 145 -9.65 4.02 10.51
N GLU A 146 -9.82 2.91 11.24
CA GLU A 146 -10.89 2.71 12.20
C GLU A 146 -10.81 3.72 13.36
N ALA A 147 -9.63 3.87 13.95
CA ALA A 147 -9.40 4.83 15.03
C ALA A 147 -9.68 6.26 14.57
N SER A 148 -9.27 6.62 13.36
CA SER A 148 -9.54 7.94 12.77
C SER A 148 -11.03 8.18 12.57
N SER A 149 -11.79 7.12 12.23
CA SER A 149 -13.24 7.22 12.02
C SER A 149 -14.03 7.56 13.29
N ALA A 150 -13.50 7.21 14.46
CA ALA A 150 -14.13 7.53 15.74
C ALA A 150 -14.20 9.04 16.03
N ALA A 151 -13.31 9.82 15.44
CA ALA A 151 -13.28 11.28 15.58
C ALA A 151 -14.30 12.01 14.69
N PHE A 152 -15.04 11.30 13.82
CA PHE A 152 -16.05 11.89 12.96
C PHE A 152 -17.32 12.26 13.72
N PRO A 153 -17.95 13.39 13.38
CA PRO A 153 -19.31 13.68 13.77
C PRO A 153 -20.28 12.57 13.31
N SER A 154 -21.36 12.37 14.06
CA SER A 154 -22.30 11.25 13.84
C SER A 154 -22.91 11.20 12.44
N ASP A 155 -23.17 12.38 11.86
CA ASP A 155 -23.70 12.55 10.51
C ASP A 155 -22.69 12.11 9.41
N CYS A 156 -21.40 12.34 9.65
CA CYS A 156 -20.33 11.91 8.72
C CYS A 156 -20.06 10.40 8.79
N ARG A 157 -20.32 9.75 9.95
CA ARG A 157 -20.07 8.31 10.11
C ARG A 157 -20.89 7.44 9.16
N ALA A 158 -22.10 7.87 8.82
CA ALA A 158 -22.95 7.15 7.87
C ALA A 158 -22.29 6.97 6.49
N ILE A 159 -21.48 7.94 6.07
CA ILE A 159 -20.73 7.89 4.80
C ILE A 159 -19.47 7.02 4.92
N ILE A 160 -18.80 7.07 6.07
CA ILE A 160 -17.54 6.38 6.31
C ILE A 160 -17.73 4.87 6.58
N THR A 161 -18.85 4.50 7.22
CA THR A 161 -19.12 3.11 7.60
C THR A 161 -19.07 2.12 6.43
N PRO A 162 -19.67 2.38 5.26
CA PRO A 162 -19.56 1.49 4.10
C PRO A 162 -18.12 1.33 3.60
N ILE A 163 -17.33 2.42 3.60
CA ILE A 163 -15.93 2.40 3.18
C ILE A 163 -15.11 1.49 4.11
N LEU A 164 -15.29 1.66 5.43
CA LEU A 164 -14.64 0.78 6.42
C LEU A 164 -15.08 -0.68 6.27
N GLY A 165 -16.36 -0.92 6.00
CA GLY A 165 -16.88 -2.26 5.73
C GLY A 165 -16.16 -2.93 4.56
N GLN A 166 -15.98 -2.19 3.48
CA GLN A 166 -15.27 -2.67 2.29
C GLN A 166 -13.77 -2.93 2.59
N LEU A 167 -13.09 -2.00 3.28
CA LEU A 167 -11.69 -2.19 3.67
C LEU A 167 -11.50 -3.43 4.54
N ARG A 168 -12.37 -3.65 5.54
CA ARG A 168 -12.35 -4.85 6.40
C ARG A 168 -12.52 -6.14 5.59
N HIS A 169 -13.41 -6.12 4.60
CA HIS A 169 -13.63 -7.27 3.73
C HIS A 169 -12.37 -7.61 2.93
N VAL A 170 -11.79 -6.63 2.25
CA VAL A 170 -10.55 -6.80 1.47
C VAL A 170 -9.40 -7.28 2.36
N CYS A 171 -9.19 -6.67 3.52
CA CYS A 171 -8.13 -7.06 4.44
C CYS A 171 -8.31 -8.51 4.93
N ARG A 172 -9.54 -8.91 5.26
CA ARG A 172 -9.86 -10.28 5.71
C ARG A 172 -9.56 -11.29 4.62
N ASP A 173 -10.00 -11.02 3.39
CA ASP A 173 -9.79 -11.93 2.27
C ASP A 173 -8.30 -12.14 1.99
N LEU A 174 -7.52 -11.04 1.98
CA LEU A 174 -6.07 -11.12 1.74
C LEU A 174 -5.33 -11.84 2.86
N THR A 175 -5.69 -11.60 4.12
CA THR A 175 -5.04 -12.29 5.26
C THR A 175 -5.39 -13.77 5.31
N SER A 176 -6.58 -14.17 4.86
CA SER A 176 -6.97 -15.59 4.78
C SER A 176 -6.25 -16.37 3.68
N LEU A 177 -5.71 -15.70 2.67
CA LEU A 177 -4.96 -16.35 1.58
C LEU A 177 -3.52 -16.68 1.98
N ASN A 178 -3.04 -16.18 3.11
CA ASN A 178 -1.67 -16.36 3.61
C ASN A 178 -1.56 -17.41 4.73
N GLY A 179 -2.66 -18.01 5.15
CA GLY A 179 -2.73 -19.10 6.14
C GLY A 179 -2.99 -20.42 5.49
#